data_c1115551afb8a2d0282d908bab03a243
#
_entry.id   c1115551afb8a2d0282d908bab03a243
#
_cell.length_a   1.000
_cell.length_b   1.000
_cell.length_c   1.000
_cell.angle_alpha   90.00
_cell.angle_beta   90.00
_cell.angle_gamma   90.00
#
_symmetry.space_group_name_H-M   'P 1'
#
loop_
_entity.id
_entity.type
_entity.pdbx_description
1 polymer ?
#
loop_
_entity_poly.entity_id
_entity_poly.type
_entity_poly.pdbx_seq_one_letter_code
_entity_poly.pdbx_strand_id
1 'polypeptide(L)'
;VPFAPVHLLFINLLTDSLPAIALGLEPHRKELMNEKPRPADESILTGEFLARIGAGGVSICVMTTVAFLIGYHGWFTAADLGGSALLGSTMAFGTLCVSRLFHGFNCKSDRPVVFTRKVWNNKWLIGAFVLGMILITLAIACPGLDHVFKVQTLGLPQLMTVYGLAFLNIPVIQLVKAIREKLCR
;
A
#
# COMPACT_ATOMS: atom_id res chain seq x y z
N VAL A 1 6.76 1.88 -21.08
CA VAL A 1 5.72 2.19 -20.08
C VAL A 1 5.95 1.24 -18.90
N PRO A 2 6.14 1.72 -17.67
CA PRO A 2 6.46 0.86 -16.53
C PRO A 2 5.33 -0.09 -16.13
N PHE A 3 4.07 0.24 -16.44
CA PHE A 3 2.91 -0.59 -16.13
C PHE A 3 2.07 -0.90 -17.37
N ALA A 4 1.68 -2.17 -17.51
CA ALA A 4 0.71 -2.58 -18.52
C ALA A 4 -0.72 -2.19 -18.07
N PRO A 5 -1.70 -2.03 -18.98
CA PRO A 5 -3.09 -1.72 -18.63
C PRO A 5 -3.72 -2.71 -17.66
N VAL A 6 -3.36 -3.99 -17.72
CA VAL A 6 -3.82 -5.02 -16.78
C VAL A 6 -3.36 -4.75 -15.35
N HIS A 7 -2.17 -4.17 -15.14
CA HIS A 7 -1.69 -3.77 -13.83
C HIS A 7 -2.57 -2.68 -13.23
N LEU A 8 -2.93 -1.65 -14.03
CA LEU A 8 -3.80 -0.57 -13.59
C LEU A 8 -5.20 -1.07 -13.23
N LEU A 9 -5.73 -2.01 -14.03
CA LEU A 9 -7.01 -2.65 -13.73
C LEU A 9 -6.96 -3.41 -12.41
N PHE A 10 -5.92 -4.22 -12.20
CA PHE A 10 -5.72 -4.97 -10.96
C PHE A 10 -5.60 -4.04 -9.74
N ILE A 11 -4.82 -2.96 -9.87
CA ILE A 11 -4.65 -1.96 -8.81
C ILE A 11 -6.02 -1.37 -8.42
N ASN A 12 -6.78 -0.87 -9.39
CA ASN A 12 -8.04 -0.19 -9.12
C ASN A 12 -9.12 -1.13 -8.57
N LEU A 13 -9.20 -2.35 -9.11
CA LEU A 13 -10.26 -3.29 -8.74
C LEU A 13 -9.96 -3.99 -7.40
N LEU A 14 -8.74 -4.45 -7.20
CA LEU A 14 -8.41 -5.30 -6.06
C LEU A 14 -7.72 -4.55 -4.92
N THR A 15 -6.70 -3.74 -5.22
CA THR A 15 -5.91 -3.14 -4.14
C THR A 15 -6.47 -1.83 -3.62
N ASP A 16 -7.33 -1.15 -4.37
CA ASP A 16 -7.99 0.08 -3.95
C ASP A 16 -9.42 -0.18 -3.45
N SER A 17 -10.24 -0.89 -4.24
CA SER A 17 -11.67 -1.06 -3.92
C SER A 17 -11.91 -1.93 -2.69
N LEU A 18 -11.18 -3.04 -2.53
CA LEU A 18 -11.37 -3.94 -1.39
C LEU A 18 -11.08 -3.27 -0.04
N PRO A 19 -9.92 -2.61 0.17
CA PRO A 19 -9.66 -1.88 1.41
C PRO A 19 -10.61 -0.70 1.62
N ALA A 20 -11.02 0.00 0.56
CA ALA A 20 -11.95 1.12 0.66
C ALA A 20 -13.33 0.68 1.19
N ILE A 21 -13.90 -0.40 0.64
CA ILE A 21 -15.15 -0.99 1.12
C ILE A 21 -14.99 -1.45 2.57
N ALA A 22 -13.88 -2.10 2.89
CA ALA A 22 -13.62 -2.60 4.23
C ALA A 22 -13.46 -1.46 5.27
N LEU A 23 -12.88 -0.32 4.89
CA LEU A 23 -12.83 0.88 5.71
C LEU A 23 -14.23 1.50 5.91
N GLY A 24 -15.09 1.45 4.90
CA GLY A 24 -16.47 1.87 5.02
C GLY A 24 -17.31 1.03 6.01
N LEU A 25 -16.86 -0.20 6.28
CA LEU A 25 -17.44 -1.10 7.27
C LEU A 25 -16.79 -1.00 8.67
N GLU A 26 -15.98 0.05 8.91
CA GLU A 26 -15.35 0.28 10.22
C GLU A 26 -16.43 0.47 11.30
N PRO A 27 -16.33 -0.22 12.44
CA PRO A 27 -17.25 -0.05 13.56
C PRO A 27 -17.22 1.40 14.07
N HIS A 28 -18.41 1.97 14.28
CA HIS A 28 -18.54 3.33 14.80
C HIS A 28 -17.94 3.47 16.20
N ARG A 29 -17.29 4.61 16.44
CA ARG A 29 -16.83 4.99 17.78
C ARG A 29 -18.06 5.35 18.62
N LYS A 30 -18.18 4.77 19.82
CA LYS A 30 -19.30 5.04 20.75
C LYS A 30 -19.41 6.53 21.15
N GLU A 31 -18.29 7.24 21.09
CA GLU A 31 -18.15 8.65 21.48
C GLU A 31 -18.51 9.62 20.34
N LEU A 32 -18.78 9.13 19.13
CA LEU A 32 -19.02 9.97 17.94
C LEU A 32 -20.22 10.91 18.14
N MET A 33 -21.24 10.48 18.84
CA MET A 33 -22.45 11.29 19.12
C MET A 33 -22.21 12.41 20.13
N ASN A 34 -21.09 12.39 20.85
CA ASN A 34 -20.69 13.44 21.79
C ASN A 34 -19.76 14.49 21.15
N GLU A 35 -19.31 14.26 19.92
CA GLU A 35 -18.49 15.20 19.18
C GLU A 35 -19.38 16.29 18.54
N LYS A 36 -18.87 17.53 18.49
CA LYS A 36 -19.59 18.62 17.82
C LYS A 36 -19.73 18.33 16.32
N PRO A 37 -20.90 18.64 15.72
CA PRO A 37 -21.09 18.52 14.28
C PRO A 37 -20.02 19.32 13.51
N ARG A 38 -19.59 18.77 12.39
CA ARG A 38 -18.69 19.46 11.48
C ARG A 38 -19.42 20.63 10.82
N PRO A 39 -18.82 21.84 10.69
CA PRO A 39 -19.43 22.94 9.97
C PRO A 39 -19.79 22.52 8.53
N ALA A 40 -20.97 22.94 8.06
CA ALA A 40 -21.46 22.56 6.73
C ALA A 40 -20.67 23.19 5.57
N ASP A 41 -19.98 24.29 5.84
CA ASP A 41 -19.15 25.05 4.93
C ASP A 41 -17.67 24.59 4.91
N GLU A 42 -17.31 23.66 5.79
CA GLU A 42 -15.95 23.13 5.84
C GLU A 42 -15.67 22.21 4.63
N SER A 43 -14.64 22.55 3.85
CA SER A 43 -14.20 21.71 2.73
C SER A 43 -13.75 20.33 3.20
N ILE A 44 -14.14 19.28 2.44
CA ILE A 44 -13.66 17.91 2.67
C ILE A 44 -12.13 17.83 2.47
N LEU A 45 -11.60 18.58 1.49
CA LEU A 45 -10.18 18.65 1.17
C LEU A 45 -9.52 19.80 1.92
N THR A 46 -9.32 19.66 3.21
CA THR A 46 -8.54 20.61 4.01
C THR A 46 -7.05 20.50 3.65
N GLY A 47 -6.30 21.61 3.83
CA GLY A 47 -4.83 21.58 3.60
C GLY A 47 -4.12 20.52 4.41
N GLU A 48 -4.62 20.24 5.61
CA GLU A 48 -4.15 19.18 6.47
C GLU A 48 -4.38 17.78 5.87
N PHE A 49 -5.55 17.54 5.32
CA PHE A 49 -5.90 16.29 4.66
C PHE A 49 -5.06 16.08 3.39
N LEU A 50 -4.87 17.14 2.58
CA LEU A 50 -4.01 17.09 1.39
C LEU A 50 -2.56 16.78 1.74
N ALA A 51 -2.01 17.35 2.80
CA ALA A 51 -0.65 17.05 3.26
C ALA A 51 -0.50 15.58 3.67
N ARG A 52 -1.53 14.98 4.28
CA ARG A 52 -1.54 13.54 4.62
C ARG A 52 -1.55 12.65 3.37
N ILE A 53 -2.42 12.96 2.42
CA ILE A 53 -2.46 12.25 1.13
C ILE A 53 -1.11 12.35 0.43
N GLY A 54 -0.55 13.57 0.38
CA GLY A 54 0.75 13.83 -0.24
C GLY A 54 1.88 13.02 0.41
N ALA A 55 1.97 13.00 1.74
CA ALA A 55 2.99 12.23 2.45
C ALA A 55 2.87 10.72 2.17
N GLY A 56 1.63 10.19 2.18
CA GLY A 56 1.38 8.79 1.83
C GLY A 56 1.75 8.46 0.39
N GLY A 57 1.33 9.31 -0.55
CA GLY A 57 1.62 9.15 -1.97
C GLY A 57 3.11 9.20 -2.29
N VAL A 58 3.83 10.18 -1.72
CA VAL A 58 5.30 10.31 -1.87
C VAL A 58 6.03 9.08 -1.31
N SER A 59 5.63 8.61 -0.13
CA SER A 59 6.23 7.41 0.48
C SER A 59 6.07 6.18 -0.43
N ILE A 60 4.86 5.92 -0.93
CA ILE A 60 4.59 4.81 -1.84
C ILE A 60 5.37 4.98 -3.16
N CYS A 61 5.41 6.19 -3.70
CA CYS A 61 6.14 6.50 -4.93
C CYS A 61 7.64 6.18 -4.79
N VAL A 62 8.26 6.62 -3.70
CA VAL A 62 9.68 6.37 -3.43
C VAL A 62 9.95 4.86 -3.33
N MET A 63 9.16 4.13 -2.53
CA MET A 63 9.36 2.68 -2.37
C MET A 63 9.16 1.91 -3.67
N THR A 64 8.16 2.31 -4.47
CA THR A 64 7.90 1.72 -5.79
C THR A 64 9.03 1.99 -6.77
N THR A 65 9.56 3.21 -6.78
CA THR A 65 10.70 3.59 -7.63
C THR A 65 11.96 2.84 -7.24
N VAL A 66 12.25 2.71 -5.95
CA VAL A 66 13.37 1.91 -5.44
C VAL A 66 13.23 0.45 -5.87
N ALA A 67 12.04 -0.13 -5.75
CA ALA A 67 11.78 -1.51 -6.20
C ALA A 67 12.03 -1.66 -7.72
N PHE A 68 11.59 -0.69 -8.53
CA PHE A 68 11.85 -0.66 -9.96
C PHE A 68 13.35 -0.66 -10.25
N LEU A 69 14.13 0.22 -9.60
CA LEU A 69 15.56 0.34 -9.81
C LEU A 69 16.31 -0.93 -9.40
N ILE A 70 15.92 -1.55 -8.29
CA ILE A 70 16.50 -2.83 -7.84
C ILE A 70 16.29 -3.92 -8.89
N GLY A 71 15.08 -4.07 -9.42
CA GLY A 71 14.79 -5.04 -10.46
C GLY A 71 15.43 -4.71 -11.81
N TYR A 72 15.48 -3.42 -12.17
CA TYR A 72 16.10 -2.96 -13.40
C TYR A 72 17.61 -3.22 -13.44
N HIS A 73 18.30 -2.96 -12.33
CA HIS A 73 19.74 -3.21 -12.21
C HIS A 73 20.10 -4.65 -11.83
N GLY A 74 19.09 -5.48 -11.48
CA GLY A 74 19.33 -6.85 -11.06
C GLY A 74 19.96 -6.99 -9.68
N TRP A 75 19.84 -5.98 -8.81
CA TRP A 75 20.32 -6.08 -7.44
C TRP A 75 19.49 -7.10 -6.66
N PHE A 76 20.17 -7.92 -5.86
CA PHE A 76 19.56 -9.02 -5.09
C PHE A 76 18.87 -10.11 -5.96
N THR A 77 19.19 -10.16 -7.25
CA THR A 77 18.78 -11.29 -8.10
C THR A 77 19.82 -12.40 -8.03
N ALA A 78 19.39 -13.65 -8.22
CA ALA A 78 20.33 -14.75 -8.45
C ALA A 78 21.19 -14.42 -9.70
N ALA A 79 22.46 -14.78 -9.67
CA ALA A 79 23.46 -14.39 -10.66
C ALA A 79 23.06 -14.68 -12.13
N ASP A 80 22.12 -15.60 -12.35
CA ASP A 80 21.68 -16.05 -13.68
C ASP A 80 20.57 -15.19 -14.30
N LEU A 81 19.91 -14.30 -13.54
CA LEU A 81 18.68 -13.61 -13.99
C LEU A 81 18.89 -12.18 -14.47
N GLY A 82 20.06 -11.59 -14.32
CA GLY A 82 20.36 -10.21 -14.76
C GLY A 82 19.20 -9.21 -14.52
N GLY A 83 19.49 -7.92 -14.44
CA GLY A 83 18.44 -6.89 -14.38
C GLY A 83 17.69 -6.75 -15.70
N SER A 84 16.41 -6.46 -15.65
CA SER A 84 15.60 -6.16 -16.83
C SER A 84 14.50 -5.14 -16.54
N ALA A 85 14.07 -4.42 -17.58
CA ALA A 85 12.93 -3.50 -17.45
C ALA A 85 11.64 -4.22 -17.06
N LEU A 86 11.48 -5.47 -17.48
CA LEU A 86 10.31 -6.28 -17.13
C LEU A 86 10.35 -6.69 -15.64
N LEU A 87 11.52 -7.12 -15.15
CA LEU A 87 11.72 -7.44 -13.73
C LEU A 87 11.49 -6.20 -12.87
N GLY A 88 12.07 -5.04 -13.26
CA GLY A 88 11.84 -3.78 -12.57
C GLY A 88 10.35 -3.39 -12.51
N SER A 89 9.65 -3.52 -13.64
CA SER A 89 8.20 -3.27 -13.72
C SER A 89 7.39 -4.21 -12.81
N THR A 90 7.74 -5.50 -12.79
CA THR A 90 7.07 -6.50 -11.94
C THR A 90 7.29 -6.20 -10.45
N MET A 91 8.53 -5.90 -10.05
CA MET A 91 8.86 -5.55 -8.66
C MET A 91 8.15 -4.26 -8.23
N ALA A 92 8.11 -3.25 -9.12
CA ALA A 92 7.37 -2.01 -8.87
C ALA A 92 5.87 -2.26 -8.72
N PHE A 93 5.27 -3.06 -9.60
CA PHE A 93 3.86 -3.44 -9.52
C PHE A 93 3.53 -4.14 -8.21
N GLY A 94 4.31 -5.16 -7.83
CA GLY A 94 4.15 -5.86 -6.56
C GLY A 94 4.28 -4.93 -5.35
N THR A 95 5.33 -4.11 -5.32
CA THR A 95 5.57 -3.15 -4.23
C THR A 95 4.45 -2.12 -4.13
N LEU A 96 3.96 -1.59 -5.26
CA LEU A 96 2.85 -0.64 -5.28
C LEU A 96 1.57 -1.26 -4.70
N CYS A 97 1.18 -2.46 -5.16
CA CYS A 97 0.00 -3.15 -4.69
C CYS A 97 0.07 -3.46 -3.18
N VAL A 98 1.18 -4.04 -2.73
CA VAL A 98 1.37 -4.43 -1.32
C VAL A 98 1.45 -3.18 -0.42
N SER A 99 2.13 -2.11 -0.87
CA SER A 99 2.17 -0.83 -0.14
C SER A 99 0.79 -0.22 0.05
N ARG A 100 -0.09 -0.31 -0.96
CA ARG A 100 -1.48 0.17 -0.87
C ARG A 100 -2.31 -0.64 0.12
N LEU A 101 -2.15 -1.96 0.12
CA LEU A 101 -2.80 -2.83 1.11
C LEU A 101 -2.37 -2.47 2.53
N PHE A 102 -1.07 -2.26 2.78
CA PHE A 102 -0.58 -1.77 4.08
C PHE A 102 -1.08 -0.35 4.39
N HIS A 103 -1.16 0.52 3.39
CA HIS A 103 -1.65 1.88 3.55
C HIS A 103 -3.11 1.92 4.02
N GLY A 104 -3.94 0.94 3.66
CA GLY A 104 -5.29 0.79 4.18
C GLY A 104 -5.35 0.80 5.71
N PHE A 105 -4.40 0.18 6.40
CA PHE A 105 -4.29 0.26 7.86
C PHE A 105 -3.86 1.65 8.34
N ASN A 106 -3.04 2.35 7.57
CA ASN A 106 -2.64 3.72 7.88
C ASN A 106 -3.81 4.71 7.72
N CYS A 107 -4.78 4.44 6.84
CA CYS A 107 -5.96 5.27 6.64
C CYS A 107 -7.03 5.12 7.74
N LYS A 108 -6.94 4.06 8.56
CA LYS A 108 -7.90 3.75 9.61
C LYS A 108 -8.02 4.84 10.68
N SER A 109 -6.97 5.59 10.96
CA SER A 109 -6.95 6.63 11.99
C SER A 109 -5.97 7.75 11.66
N ASP A 110 -6.33 8.96 12.08
CA ASP A 110 -5.48 10.14 11.96
C ASP A 110 -4.30 10.14 12.94
N ARG A 111 -4.46 9.43 14.06
CA ARG A 111 -3.41 9.24 15.07
C ARG A 111 -2.61 7.96 14.79
N PRO A 112 -1.36 7.87 15.26
CA PRO A 112 -0.58 6.63 15.14
C PRO A 112 -1.27 5.49 15.91
N VAL A 113 -1.85 4.52 15.21
CA VAL A 113 -2.69 3.43 15.79
C VAL A 113 -2.16 2.04 15.46
N VAL A 114 -1.20 1.91 14.53
CA VAL A 114 -0.76 0.59 14.03
C VAL A 114 -0.19 -0.30 15.16
N PHE A 115 0.33 0.31 16.22
CA PHE A 115 0.82 -0.42 17.40
C PHE A 115 -0.24 -0.65 18.48
N THR A 116 -1.51 -0.33 18.22
CA THR A 116 -2.60 -0.52 19.19
C THR A 116 -3.53 -1.66 18.76
N ARG A 117 -4.19 -2.29 19.77
CA ARG A 117 -5.19 -3.34 19.53
C ARG A 117 -6.34 -2.89 18.62
N LYS A 118 -6.51 -1.59 18.40
CA LYS A 118 -7.54 -1.01 17.51
C LYS A 118 -7.37 -1.41 16.04
N VAL A 119 -6.16 -1.80 15.62
CA VAL A 119 -5.90 -2.31 14.25
C VAL A 119 -6.74 -3.54 13.95
N TRP A 120 -6.91 -4.41 14.93
CA TRP A 120 -7.59 -5.71 14.78
C TRP A 120 -9.12 -5.66 14.88
N ASN A 121 -9.69 -4.49 15.17
CA ASN A 121 -11.15 -4.37 15.35
C ASN A 121 -11.95 -4.52 14.04
N ASN A 122 -11.35 -4.23 12.89
CA ASN A 122 -12.01 -4.35 11.59
C ASN A 122 -11.60 -5.66 10.91
N LYS A 123 -12.43 -6.69 11.08
CA LYS A 123 -12.21 -8.01 10.48
C LYS A 123 -12.30 -7.97 8.94
N TRP A 124 -13.12 -7.06 8.39
CA TRP A 124 -13.27 -6.89 6.95
C TRP A 124 -12.00 -6.33 6.32
N LEU A 125 -11.34 -5.37 6.98
CA LEU A 125 -10.07 -4.82 6.53
C LEU A 125 -8.96 -5.89 6.54
N ILE A 126 -8.94 -6.73 7.57
CA ILE A 126 -7.99 -7.85 7.65
C ILE A 126 -8.28 -8.86 6.54
N GLY A 127 -9.55 -9.20 6.30
CA GLY A 127 -9.95 -10.09 5.21
C GLY A 127 -9.57 -9.54 3.83
N ALA A 128 -9.83 -8.25 3.58
CA ALA A 128 -9.45 -7.58 2.35
C ALA A 128 -7.92 -7.57 2.15
N PHE A 129 -7.16 -7.31 3.22
CA PHE A 129 -5.70 -7.36 3.20
C PHE A 129 -5.19 -8.76 2.85
N VAL A 130 -5.65 -9.80 3.54
CA VAL A 130 -5.22 -11.18 3.30
C VAL A 130 -5.57 -11.62 1.88
N LEU A 131 -6.80 -11.34 1.42
CA LEU A 131 -7.22 -11.66 0.06
C LEU A 131 -6.35 -10.92 -0.97
N GLY A 132 -6.12 -9.62 -0.79
CA GLY A 132 -5.27 -8.82 -1.66
C GLY A 132 -3.84 -9.34 -1.70
N MET A 133 -3.27 -9.72 -0.55
CA MET A 133 -1.92 -10.33 -0.46
C MET A 133 -1.84 -11.65 -1.22
N ILE A 134 -2.83 -12.53 -1.07
CA ILE A 134 -2.87 -13.80 -1.81
C ILE A 134 -2.93 -13.54 -3.31
N LEU A 135 -3.83 -12.67 -3.75
CA LEU A 135 -4.03 -12.39 -5.18
C LEU A 135 -2.81 -11.77 -5.84
N ILE A 136 -2.16 -10.78 -5.20
CA ILE A 136 -0.94 -10.19 -5.76
C ILE A 136 0.22 -11.17 -5.75
N THR A 137 0.35 -11.99 -4.70
CA THR A 137 1.40 -13.03 -4.65
C THR A 137 1.23 -14.04 -5.77
N LEU A 138 0.00 -14.50 -6.02
CA LEU A 138 -0.30 -15.39 -7.13
C LEU A 138 0.03 -14.74 -8.48
N ALA A 139 -0.33 -13.47 -8.65
CA ALA A 139 -0.09 -12.74 -9.91
C ALA A 139 1.41 -12.62 -10.26
N ILE A 140 2.29 -12.42 -9.26
CA ILE A 140 3.73 -12.16 -9.49
C ILE A 140 4.63 -13.37 -9.24
N ALA A 141 4.15 -14.43 -8.59
CA ALA A 141 4.96 -15.60 -8.24
C ALA A 141 4.50 -16.90 -8.89
N CYS A 142 3.26 -16.96 -9.42
CA CYS A 142 2.75 -18.19 -10.02
C CYS A 142 3.16 -18.28 -11.50
N PRO A 143 3.96 -19.29 -11.90
CA PRO A 143 4.27 -19.52 -13.31
C PRO A 143 2.98 -19.88 -14.07
N GLY A 144 2.78 -19.26 -15.23
CA GLY A 144 1.57 -19.40 -16.06
C GLY A 144 0.62 -18.21 -15.98
N LEU A 145 0.68 -17.36 -14.96
CA LEU A 145 -0.03 -16.08 -14.90
C LEU A 145 0.80 -14.91 -15.46
N ASP A 146 2.08 -15.12 -15.70
CA ASP A 146 3.04 -14.16 -16.26
C ASP A 146 2.57 -13.58 -17.59
N HIS A 147 2.03 -14.42 -18.49
CA HIS A 147 1.48 -13.97 -19.78
C HIS A 147 0.24 -13.08 -19.62
N VAL A 148 -0.64 -13.41 -18.67
CA VAL A 148 -1.88 -12.65 -18.41
C VAL A 148 -1.57 -11.29 -17.82
N PHE A 149 -0.71 -11.27 -16.80
CA PHE A 149 -0.33 -10.04 -16.11
C PHE A 149 0.86 -9.32 -16.73
N LYS A 150 1.49 -9.87 -17.78
CA LYS A 150 2.69 -9.29 -18.41
C LYS A 150 3.78 -8.98 -17.37
N VAL A 151 4.03 -9.92 -16.49
CA VAL A 151 5.02 -9.86 -15.42
C VAL A 151 6.10 -10.91 -15.63
N GLN A 152 7.21 -10.76 -14.95
CA GLN A 152 8.24 -11.80 -14.82
C GLN A 152 8.02 -12.51 -13.49
N THR A 153 7.95 -13.85 -13.49
CA THR A 153 7.81 -14.61 -12.25
C THR A 153 8.95 -14.29 -11.29
N LEU A 154 8.60 -13.85 -10.08
CA LEU A 154 9.56 -13.46 -9.06
C LEU A 154 10.00 -14.67 -8.22
N GLY A 155 11.31 -14.79 -8.01
CA GLY A 155 11.88 -15.71 -7.04
C GLY A 155 11.77 -15.20 -5.60
N LEU A 156 12.16 -16.04 -4.65
CA LEU A 156 12.06 -15.72 -3.22
C LEU A 156 12.80 -14.43 -2.82
N PRO A 157 14.04 -14.14 -3.28
CA PRO A 157 14.73 -12.90 -2.92
C PRO A 157 14.00 -11.65 -3.39
N GLN A 158 13.46 -11.67 -4.61
CA GLN A 158 12.70 -10.55 -5.17
C GLN A 158 11.39 -10.33 -4.40
N LEU A 159 10.68 -11.41 -4.06
CA LEU A 159 9.47 -11.35 -3.23
C LEU A 159 9.76 -10.74 -1.86
N MET A 160 10.83 -11.18 -1.19
CA MET A 160 11.24 -10.60 0.10
C MET A 160 11.57 -9.11 -0.02
N THR A 161 12.21 -8.69 -1.12
CA THR A 161 12.49 -7.27 -1.38
C THR A 161 11.20 -6.48 -1.57
N VAL A 162 10.26 -6.98 -2.37
CA VAL A 162 8.94 -6.36 -2.61
C VAL A 162 8.19 -6.17 -1.30
N TYR A 163 8.08 -7.23 -0.49
CA TYR A 163 7.37 -7.17 0.79
C TYR A 163 8.09 -6.32 1.81
N GLY A 164 9.42 -6.37 1.87
CA GLY A 164 10.23 -5.56 2.77
C GLY A 164 10.06 -4.06 2.49
N LEU A 165 10.18 -3.64 1.23
CA LEU A 165 9.97 -2.25 0.83
C LEU A 165 8.54 -1.78 1.09
N ALA A 166 7.55 -2.61 0.78
CA ALA A 166 6.16 -2.30 1.05
C ALA A 166 5.87 -2.16 2.56
N PHE A 167 6.45 -3.04 3.39
CA PHE A 167 6.32 -2.98 4.85
C PHE A 167 6.91 -1.70 5.43
N LEU A 168 8.03 -1.20 4.88
CA LEU A 168 8.66 0.06 5.32
C LEU A 168 7.72 1.28 5.19
N ASN A 169 6.70 1.21 4.36
CA ASN A 169 5.67 2.25 4.29
C ASN A 169 4.91 2.44 5.62
N ILE A 170 4.76 1.38 6.43
CA ILE A 170 4.06 1.48 7.71
C ILE A 170 4.83 2.40 8.67
N PRO A 171 6.08 2.09 9.07
CA PRO A 171 6.81 2.91 10.03
C PRO A 171 7.07 4.33 9.51
N VAL A 172 7.29 4.52 8.21
CA VAL A 172 7.49 5.86 7.63
C VAL A 172 6.24 6.73 7.84
N ILE A 173 5.06 6.24 7.48
CA ILE A 173 3.82 7.01 7.64
C ILE A 173 3.46 7.20 9.11
N GLN A 174 3.71 6.20 9.97
CA GLN A 174 3.49 6.33 11.41
C GLN A 174 4.43 7.39 12.04
N LEU A 175 5.69 7.44 11.58
CA LEU A 175 6.63 8.47 12.01
C LEU A 175 6.17 9.86 11.59
N VAL A 176 5.72 10.04 10.35
CA VAL A 176 5.15 11.31 9.85
C VAL A 176 3.97 11.74 10.71
N LYS A 177 3.06 10.83 11.06
CA LYS A 177 1.94 11.11 11.97
C LYS A 177 2.39 11.52 13.36
N ALA A 178 3.37 10.83 13.93
CA ALA A 178 3.91 11.12 15.26
C ALA A 178 4.63 12.47 15.33
N ILE A 179 5.42 12.81 14.31
CA ILE A 179 6.10 14.12 14.21
C ILE A 179 5.05 15.23 14.16
N ARG A 180 4.03 15.03 13.34
CA ARG A 180 2.97 16.02 13.18
C ARG A 180 2.15 16.23 14.45
N GLU A 181 1.80 15.17 15.17
CA GLU A 181 1.12 15.29 16.47
C GLU A 181 1.94 16.11 17.48
N LYS A 182 3.28 16.04 17.40
CA LYS A 182 4.17 16.85 18.25
C LYS A 182 4.25 18.32 17.81
N LEU A 183 4.16 18.59 16.51
CA LEU A 183 4.23 19.97 15.97
C LEU A 183 2.92 20.74 16.14
N CYS A 184 1.79 20.06 16.25
CA CYS A 184 0.46 20.66 16.43
C CYS A 184 0.05 20.78 17.92
N ARG A 185 0.91 20.40 18.84
CA ARG A 185 0.80 20.66 20.29
C ARG A 185 1.58 21.92 20.65
#